data_a598e503cef224d2813b5910b71058fb
#
_entry.id   a598e503cef224d2813b5910b71058fb
#
_cell.length_a   1.000
_cell.length_b   1.000
_cell.length_c   1.000
_cell.angle_alpha   90.00
_cell.angle_beta   90.00
_cell.angle_gamma   90.00
#
_symmetry.space_group_name_H-M   'P 1'
#
loop_
_entity.id
_entity.type
_entity.pdbx_description
1 polymer ?
#
loop_
_entity_poly.entity_id
_entity_poly.type
_entity_poly.pdbx_seq_one_letter_code
_entity_poly.pdbx_strand_id
1 'polypeptide(L)'
;MSERRAPKEPKGDKLEFDGVVQEALPNAKIVVDKFHVLMKANMAFEAVRRKIARESSNGAGLGLKRAHKLFDMRAKDLTDEQYLTVSGWLNTFPLLAAAYDLKERLYAIYDVTTPEEAWGEYLHWESTIPNELVKPYRVVKTAFRNWRPYILNYFDDQRVTNAFTESFNAKVRAVYRNGRGYTFERLRAKVLYTDRFQKRVAMQEKVRVRKQKFEDVAVARFMFLASTMDDEYETRIRSREANLGVDLSTLERTFDSGEF
;
A
#
# COMPACT_ATOMS: atom_id res chain seq x y z
N MET A 1 -33.85 -41.19 -5.28
CA MET A 1 -33.80 -39.89 -4.54
C MET A 1 -32.36 -39.62 -4.19
N SER A 2 -31.72 -38.70 -4.95
CA SER A 2 -30.31 -38.37 -4.77
C SER A 2 -30.20 -37.22 -3.79
N GLU A 3 -29.62 -37.46 -2.62
CA GLU A 3 -29.27 -36.41 -1.65
C GLU A 3 -28.21 -35.49 -2.27
N ARG A 4 -28.61 -34.26 -2.57
CA ARG A 4 -27.66 -33.20 -2.90
C ARG A 4 -26.92 -32.84 -1.61
N ARG A 5 -25.65 -33.32 -1.48
CA ARG A 5 -24.73 -32.84 -0.46
C ARG A 5 -24.60 -31.33 -0.59
N ALA A 6 -24.91 -30.60 0.48
CA ALA A 6 -24.62 -29.20 0.60
C ALA A 6 -23.10 -28.94 0.37
N PRO A 7 -22.72 -27.87 -0.31
CA PRO A 7 -21.31 -27.53 -0.48
C PRO A 7 -20.66 -27.34 0.90
N LYS A 8 -19.59 -28.11 1.16
CA LYS A 8 -18.77 -27.92 2.36
C LYS A 8 -18.24 -26.49 2.36
N GLU A 9 -18.51 -25.77 3.45
CA GLU A 9 -17.86 -24.48 3.71
C GLU A 9 -16.35 -24.65 3.56
N PRO A 10 -15.66 -23.72 2.88
CA PRO A 10 -14.21 -23.78 2.76
C PRO A 10 -13.61 -23.70 4.17
N LYS A 11 -12.92 -24.75 4.56
CA LYS A 11 -12.13 -24.79 5.79
C LYS A 11 -11.09 -23.67 5.70
N GLY A 12 -11.24 -22.70 6.57
CA GLY A 12 -10.41 -21.53 6.90
C GLY A 12 -9.26 -21.24 5.95
N ASP A 13 -9.21 -19.98 5.51
CA ASP A 13 -8.19 -19.29 4.71
C ASP A 13 -6.72 -19.64 5.07
N LYS A 14 -6.32 -20.90 4.98
CA LYS A 14 -4.92 -21.25 4.73
C LYS A 14 -4.65 -20.81 3.30
N LEU A 15 -3.52 -20.13 3.10
CA LEU A 15 -3.05 -19.88 1.74
C LEU A 15 -2.99 -21.23 1.04
N GLU A 16 -3.93 -21.51 0.14
CA GLU A 16 -4.05 -22.81 -0.54
C GLU A 16 -2.75 -23.21 -1.26
N PHE A 17 -1.86 -22.23 -1.47
CA PHE A 17 -0.60 -22.37 -2.16
C PHE A 17 0.62 -22.50 -1.24
N ASP A 18 0.48 -22.40 0.08
CA ASP A 18 1.61 -22.40 1.01
C ASP A 18 2.46 -23.67 0.87
N GLY A 19 1.83 -24.84 0.91
CA GLY A 19 2.52 -26.12 0.74
C GLY A 19 3.16 -26.27 -0.64
N VAL A 20 2.47 -25.86 -1.70
CA VAL A 20 2.97 -25.94 -3.08
C VAL A 20 4.15 -24.99 -3.30
N VAL A 21 4.07 -23.78 -2.74
CA VAL A 21 5.18 -22.82 -2.86
C VAL A 21 6.41 -23.29 -2.09
N GLN A 22 6.24 -23.81 -0.88
CA GLN A 22 7.34 -24.33 -0.08
C GLN A 22 7.98 -25.56 -0.71
N GLU A 23 7.21 -26.43 -1.35
CA GLU A 23 7.72 -27.58 -2.08
C GLU A 23 8.50 -27.17 -3.34
N ALA A 24 7.94 -26.26 -4.14
CA ALA A 24 8.54 -25.83 -5.40
C ALA A 24 9.70 -24.83 -5.22
N LEU A 25 9.66 -24.01 -4.17
CA LEU A 25 10.59 -22.92 -3.90
C LEU A 25 10.93 -22.86 -2.39
N PRO A 26 11.71 -23.84 -1.88
CA PRO A 26 11.97 -24.00 -0.43
C PRO A 26 12.66 -22.81 0.23
N ASN A 27 13.35 -21.98 -0.55
CA ASN A 27 14.04 -20.79 -0.07
C ASN A 27 13.22 -19.51 -0.26
N ALA A 28 11.99 -19.59 -0.81
CA ALA A 28 11.15 -18.42 -1.03
C ALA A 28 10.47 -17.95 0.26
N LYS A 29 10.55 -16.66 0.54
CA LYS A 29 9.85 -16.02 1.64
C LYS A 29 8.47 -15.59 1.18
N ILE A 30 7.43 -16.13 1.78
CA ILE A 30 6.04 -15.78 1.47
C ILE A 30 5.69 -14.50 2.24
N VAL A 31 5.16 -13.51 1.56
CA VAL A 31 4.70 -12.24 2.13
C VAL A 31 3.22 -12.03 1.81
N VAL A 32 2.41 -11.75 2.82
CA VAL A 32 1.04 -11.30 2.62
C VAL A 32 1.04 -9.80 2.39
N ASP A 33 0.54 -9.38 1.22
CA ASP A 33 0.41 -7.96 0.91
C ASP A 33 -0.52 -7.26 1.92
N LYS A 34 -0.03 -6.13 2.45
CA LYS A 34 -0.78 -5.31 3.41
C LYS A 34 -2.19 -4.96 2.93
N PHE A 35 -2.38 -4.75 1.61
CA PHE A 35 -3.69 -4.40 1.06
C PHE A 35 -4.75 -5.48 1.31
N HIS A 36 -4.38 -6.75 1.30
CA HIS A 36 -5.32 -7.84 1.62
C HIS A 36 -5.79 -7.81 3.06
N VAL A 37 -4.90 -7.45 3.99
CA VAL A 37 -5.25 -7.32 5.42
C VAL A 37 -6.06 -6.04 5.67
N LEU A 38 -5.62 -4.92 5.12
CA LEU A 38 -6.31 -3.63 5.25
C LEU A 38 -7.70 -3.66 4.60
N MET A 39 -7.86 -4.38 3.50
CA MET A 39 -9.17 -4.60 2.89
C MET A 39 -10.14 -5.32 3.85
N LYS A 40 -9.66 -6.30 4.65
CA LYS A 40 -10.49 -6.96 5.65
C LYS A 40 -10.92 -5.99 6.77
N ALA A 41 -10.06 -5.04 7.14
CA ALA A 41 -10.41 -3.98 8.10
C ALA A 41 -11.50 -3.04 7.53
N ASN A 42 -11.34 -2.61 6.28
CA ASN A 42 -12.34 -1.80 5.60
C ASN A 42 -13.69 -2.54 5.48
N MET A 43 -13.67 -3.82 5.15
CA MET A 43 -14.89 -4.65 5.11
C MET A 43 -15.57 -4.76 6.48
N ALA A 44 -14.79 -4.92 7.56
CA ALA A 44 -15.32 -4.97 8.92
C ALA A 44 -15.96 -3.63 9.32
N PHE A 45 -15.28 -2.52 9.08
CA PHE A 45 -15.81 -1.18 9.29
C PHE A 45 -17.08 -0.93 8.46
N GLU A 46 -17.06 -1.26 7.18
CA GLU A 46 -18.18 -1.08 6.26
C GLU A 46 -19.43 -1.89 6.69
N ALA A 47 -19.23 -3.08 7.25
CA ALA A 47 -20.34 -3.86 7.81
C ALA A 47 -21.01 -3.13 8.99
N VAL A 48 -20.23 -2.48 9.87
CA VAL A 48 -20.73 -1.66 10.97
C VAL A 48 -21.45 -0.42 10.44
N ARG A 49 -20.83 0.32 9.54
CA ARG A 49 -21.43 1.51 8.92
C ARG A 49 -22.77 1.19 8.25
N ARG A 50 -22.84 0.10 7.49
CA ARG A 50 -24.09 -0.34 6.83
C ARG A 50 -25.17 -0.75 7.82
N LYS A 51 -24.78 -1.34 8.94
CA LYS A 51 -25.73 -1.70 10.01
C LYS A 51 -26.32 -0.41 10.59
N ILE A 52 -25.48 0.54 11.01
CA ILE A 52 -25.91 1.83 11.56
C ILE A 52 -26.79 2.60 10.56
N ALA A 53 -26.39 2.62 9.28
CA ALA A 53 -27.17 3.32 8.25
C ALA A 53 -28.55 2.71 7.99
N ARG A 54 -28.76 1.41 8.25
CA ARG A 54 -30.06 0.75 8.15
C ARG A 54 -30.94 1.01 9.38
N GLU A 55 -30.31 1.09 10.54
CA GLU A 55 -31.00 1.29 11.84
C GLU A 55 -31.33 2.77 12.11
N SER A 56 -30.66 3.69 11.38
CA SER A 56 -30.88 5.13 11.52
C SER A 56 -32.09 5.63 10.75
N SER A 57 -32.65 6.79 11.19
CA SER A 57 -33.70 7.50 10.48
C SER A 57 -33.29 7.83 9.03
N ASN A 58 -34.28 7.96 8.14
CA ASN A 58 -34.11 8.06 6.68
C ASN A 58 -33.05 9.09 6.23
N GLY A 59 -32.98 10.26 6.87
CA GLY A 59 -32.00 11.31 6.53
C GLY A 59 -30.57 10.92 6.88
N ALA A 60 -30.33 10.51 8.12
CA ALA A 60 -28.98 10.14 8.60
C ALA A 60 -28.46 8.87 7.91
N GLY A 61 -29.31 7.85 7.74
CA GLY A 61 -28.92 6.63 7.03
C GLY A 61 -28.53 6.87 5.57
N LEU A 62 -29.22 7.79 4.87
CA LEU A 62 -28.87 8.18 3.50
C LEU A 62 -27.54 8.98 3.47
N GLY A 63 -27.33 9.89 4.43
CA GLY A 63 -26.08 10.64 4.57
C GLY A 63 -24.89 9.72 4.78
N LEU A 64 -24.99 8.75 5.71
CA LEU A 64 -23.94 7.73 5.92
C LEU A 64 -23.67 6.88 4.67
N LYS A 65 -24.69 6.55 3.87
CA LYS A 65 -24.49 5.85 2.60
C LYS A 65 -23.70 6.68 1.60
N ARG A 66 -23.95 7.97 1.51
CA ARG A 66 -23.25 8.89 0.60
C ARG A 66 -21.80 9.14 1.02
N ALA A 67 -21.54 9.19 2.32
CA ALA A 67 -20.21 9.43 2.88
C ALA A 67 -19.25 8.24 2.82
N HIS A 68 -19.64 7.07 2.27
CA HIS A 68 -18.83 5.83 2.32
C HIS A 68 -17.40 6.01 1.81
N LYS A 69 -17.21 6.76 0.72
CA LYS A 69 -15.86 6.99 0.14
C LYS A 69 -14.92 7.75 1.07
N LEU A 70 -15.44 8.63 1.92
CA LEU A 70 -14.64 9.38 2.88
C LEU A 70 -14.10 8.43 3.97
N PHE A 71 -14.88 7.45 4.38
CA PHE A 71 -14.47 6.47 5.37
C PHE A 71 -13.50 5.42 4.85
N ASP A 72 -13.39 5.24 3.52
CA ASP A 72 -12.39 4.36 2.91
C ASP A 72 -10.99 4.98 2.93
N MET A 73 -10.90 6.32 3.02
CA MET A 73 -9.63 7.04 3.14
C MET A 73 -9.07 6.92 4.55
N ARG A 74 -7.75 7.05 4.69
CA ARG A 74 -7.11 7.20 6.01
C ARG A 74 -7.38 8.60 6.57
N ALA A 75 -7.45 8.70 7.89
CA ALA A 75 -7.67 10.00 8.55
C ALA A 75 -6.63 11.06 8.13
N LYS A 76 -5.37 10.66 7.97
CA LYS A 76 -4.27 11.54 7.56
C LYS A 76 -4.33 12.01 6.09
N ASP A 77 -5.10 11.33 5.24
CA ASP A 77 -5.22 11.62 3.81
C ASP A 77 -6.49 12.44 3.50
N LEU A 78 -7.28 12.79 4.54
CA LEU A 78 -8.48 13.62 4.41
C LEU A 78 -8.09 15.10 4.33
N THR A 79 -8.78 15.85 3.48
CA THR A 79 -8.75 17.33 3.56
C THR A 79 -9.49 17.83 4.81
N ASP A 80 -9.24 19.07 5.22
CA ASP A 80 -9.89 19.65 6.41
C ASP A 80 -11.43 19.60 6.34
N GLU A 81 -12.02 19.87 5.17
CA GLU A 81 -13.45 19.79 4.93
C GLU A 81 -13.98 18.36 5.05
N GLN A 82 -13.24 17.38 4.48
CA GLN A 82 -13.57 15.97 4.56
C GLN A 82 -13.45 15.47 6.00
N TYR A 83 -12.41 15.90 6.73
CA TYR A 83 -12.23 15.58 8.14
C TYR A 83 -13.37 16.10 9.01
N LEU A 84 -13.81 17.33 8.81
CA LEU A 84 -14.99 17.90 9.50
C LEU A 84 -16.25 17.07 9.23
N THR A 85 -16.45 16.64 7.98
CA THR A 85 -17.59 15.80 7.62
C THR A 85 -17.53 14.43 8.31
N VAL A 86 -16.38 13.76 8.29
CA VAL A 86 -16.18 12.47 8.97
C VAL A 86 -16.37 12.64 10.48
N SER A 87 -15.76 13.64 11.09
CA SER A 87 -15.85 13.92 12.54
C SER A 87 -17.30 14.16 12.97
N GLY A 88 -18.09 14.86 12.16
CA GLY A 88 -19.52 15.05 12.42
C GLY A 88 -20.28 13.72 12.52
N TRP A 89 -20.01 12.78 11.62
CA TRP A 89 -20.60 11.43 11.68
C TRP A 89 -20.10 10.62 12.87
N LEU A 90 -18.81 10.68 13.19
CA LEU A 90 -18.22 9.96 14.31
C LEU A 90 -18.78 10.47 15.66
N ASN A 91 -18.96 11.77 15.81
CA ASN A 91 -19.57 12.38 17.00
C ASN A 91 -21.04 11.97 17.16
N THR A 92 -21.76 11.77 16.05
CA THR A 92 -23.17 11.37 16.07
C THR A 92 -23.36 9.89 16.43
N PHE A 93 -22.43 9.03 16.03
CA PHE A 93 -22.54 7.57 16.19
C PHE A 93 -21.32 6.99 16.92
N PRO A 94 -21.35 6.84 18.27
CA PRO A 94 -20.20 6.33 19.03
C PRO A 94 -19.69 4.95 18.59
N LEU A 95 -20.60 4.05 18.20
CA LEU A 95 -20.20 2.73 17.67
C LEU A 95 -19.47 2.84 16.32
N LEU A 96 -19.84 3.81 15.47
CA LEU A 96 -19.12 4.11 14.23
C LEU A 96 -17.74 4.66 14.53
N ALA A 97 -17.63 5.55 15.52
CA ALA A 97 -16.36 6.13 15.95
C ALA A 97 -15.41 5.04 16.47
N ALA A 98 -15.87 4.13 17.32
CA ALA A 98 -15.07 3.01 17.79
C ALA A 98 -14.62 2.08 16.64
N ALA A 99 -15.50 1.80 15.68
CA ALA A 99 -15.13 1.01 14.51
C ALA A 99 -14.13 1.75 13.61
N TYR A 100 -14.26 3.07 13.45
CA TYR A 100 -13.33 3.87 12.68
C TYR A 100 -11.93 3.92 13.33
N ASP A 101 -11.87 4.12 14.64
CA ASP A 101 -10.63 4.06 15.40
C ASP A 101 -9.91 2.72 15.25
N LEU A 102 -10.64 1.61 15.38
CA LEU A 102 -10.08 0.28 15.14
C LEU A 102 -9.51 0.12 13.73
N LYS A 103 -10.17 0.67 12.72
CA LYS A 103 -9.67 0.68 11.33
C LYS A 103 -8.37 1.48 11.23
N GLU A 104 -8.35 2.72 11.72
CA GLU A 104 -7.18 3.60 11.63
C GLU A 104 -5.98 3.04 12.41
N ARG A 105 -6.20 2.48 13.60
CA ARG A 105 -5.14 1.82 14.38
C ARG A 105 -4.58 0.59 13.68
N LEU A 106 -5.40 -0.17 12.95
CA LEU A 106 -4.91 -1.28 12.13
C LEU A 106 -4.03 -0.79 10.97
N TYR A 107 -4.36 0.36 10.38
CA TYR A 107 -3.49 0.99 9.38
C TYR A 107 -2.16 1.43 10.00
N ALA A 108 -2.17 1.95 11.24
CA ALA A 108 -0.97 2.39 11.95
C ALA A 108 0.00 1.24 12.26
N ILE A 109 -0.49 -0.01 12.43
CA ILE A 109 0.38 -1.20 12.57
C ILE A 109 1.35 -1.32 11.38
N TYR A 110 0.94 -0.93 10.17
CA TYR A 110 1.81 -0.99 8.99
C TYR A 110 2.74 0.22 8.82
N ASP A 111 2.64 1.21 9.72
CA ASP A 111 3.54 2.37 9.73
C ASP A 111 4.79 2.12 10.61
N VAL A 112 4.79 1.09 11.50
CA VAL A 112 5.96 0.71 12.33
C VAL A 112 7.06 0.04 11.49
N THR A 113 8.26 -0.08 12.04
CA THR A 113 9.45 -0.49 11.28
C THR A 113 9.82 -1.95 11.46
N THR A 114 9.53 -2.56 12.61
CA THR A 114 9.96 -3.91 12.96
C THR A 114 8.78 -4.89 13.08
N PRO A 115 9.02 -6.20 12.80
CA PRO A 115 7.99 -7.23 12.99
C PRO A 115 7.50 -7.34 14.44
N GLU A 116 8.41 -7.15 15.42
CA GLU A 116 8.12 -7.23 16.85
C GLU A 116 7.18 -6.11 17.28
N GLU A 117 7.47 -4.87 16.85
CA GLU A 117 6.58 -3.72 17.08
C GLU A 117 5.21 -3.96 16.43
N ALA A 118 5.18 -4.40 15.18
CA ALA A 118 3.92 -4.68 14.48
C ALA A 118 3.08 -5.73 15.21
N TRP A 119 3.72 -6.76 15.75
CA TRP A 119 3.02 -7.78 16.52
C TRP A 119 2.53 -7.24 17.86
N GLY A 120 3.32 -6.44 18.54
CA GLY A 120 2.93 -5.78 19.80
C GLY A 120 1.72 -4.87 19.60
N GLU A 121 1.75 -4.03 18.57
CA GLU A 121 0.64 -3.16 18.19
C GLU A 121 -0.62 -3.95 17.81
N TYR A 122 -0.49 -5.07 17.12
CA TYR A 122 -1.62 -5.95 16.82
C TYR A 122 -2.23 -6.54 18.10
N LEU A 123 -1.43 -7.04 19.04
CA LEU A 123 -1.94 -7.59 20.30
C LEU A 123 -2.66 -6.51 21.13
N HIS A 124 -2.10 -5.30 21.18
CA HIS A 124 -2.75 -4.17 21.81
C HIS A 124 -4.06 -3.82 21.11
N TRP A 125 -4.07 -3.72 19.79
CA TRP A 125 -5.28 -3.51 18.99
C TRP A 125 -6.33 -4.58 19.28
N GLU A 126 -5.97 -5.87 19.26
CA GLU A 126 -6.89 -6.99 19.52
C GLU A 126 -7.53 -6.88 20.92
N SER A 127 -6.78 -6.47 21.92
CA SER A 127 -7.25 -6.33 23.31
C SER A 127 -8.24 -5.18 23.52
N THR A 128 -8.21 -4.17 22.64
CA THR A 128 -9.07 -2.97 22.75
C THR A 128 -10.37 -3.06 21.96
N ILE A 129 -10.65 -4.19 21.30
CA ILE A 129 -11.87 -4.36 20.52
C ILE A 129 -13.10 -4.42 21.45
N PRO A 130 -14.07 -3.47 21.35
CA PRO A 130 -15.31 -3.53 22.11
C PRO A 130 -16.13 -4.78 21.79
N ASN A 131 -16.91 -5.26 22.76
CA ASN A 131 -17.71 -6.49 22.60
C ASN A 131 -18.63 -6.45 21.39
N GLU A 132 -19.25 -5.30 21.09
CA GLU A 132 -20.17 -5.08 19.97
C GLU A 132 -19.46 -5.22 18.63
N LEU A 133 -18.14 -5.00 18.58
CA LEU A 133 -17.32 -5.02 17.37
C LEU A 133 -16.51 -6.31 17.20
N VAL A 134 -16.52 -7.22 18.18
CA VAL A 134 -15.80 -8.51 18.07
C VAL A 134 -16.26 -9.31 16.85
N LYS A 135 -17.58 -9.34 16.59
CA LYS A 135 -18.14 -10.11 15.46
C LYS A 135 -17.73 -9.53 14.10
N PRO A 136 -17.89 -8.23 13.80
CA PRO A 136 -17.43 -7.63 12.56
C PRO A 136 -15.91 -7.79 12.33
N TYR A 137 -15.09 -7.57 13.37
CA TYR A 137 -13.63 -7.63 13.27
C TYR A 137 -13.02 -9.04 13.38
N ARG A 138 -13.84 -10.06 13.56
CA ARG A 138 -13.39 -11.47 13.60
C ARG A 138 -12.59 -11.85 12.35
N VAL A 139 -12.97 -11.34 11.17
CA VAL A 139 -12.28 -11.63 9.92
C VAL A 139 -10.82 -11.14 9.93
N VAL A 140 -10.56 -9.99 10.54
CA VAL A 140 -9.22 -9.43 10.71
C VAL A 140 -8.41 -10.28 11.69
N LYS A 141 -8.99 -10.61 12.86
CA LYS A 141 -8.36 -11.48 13.87
C LYS A 141 -7.97 -12.84 13.28
N THR A 142 -8.87 -13.44 12.50
CA THR A 142 -8.61 -14.73 11.84
C THR A 142 -7.46 -14.61 10.83
N ALA A 143 -7.41 -13.52 10.05
CA ALA A 143 -6.33 -13.29 9.11
C ALA A 143 -4.97 -13.15 9.82
N PHE A 144 -4.87 -12.37 10.89
CA PHE A 144 -3.63 -12.22 11.66
C PHE A 144 -3.21 -13.54 12.32
N ARG A 145 -4.12 -14.32 12.87
CA ARG A 145 -3.80 -15.62 13.47
C ARG A 145 -3.31 -16.64 12.46
N ASN A 146 -3.96 -16.72 11.31
CA ASN A 146 -3.64 -17.71 10.27
C ASN A 146 -2.40 -17.34 9.47
N TRP A 147 -2.17 -16.03 9.24
CA TRP A 147 -1.13 -15.55 8.34
C TRP A 147 -0.01 -14.78 9.06
N ARG A 148 0.06 -14.89 10.40
CA ARG A 148 1.04 -14.17 11.21
C ARG A 148 2.45 -14.17 10.63
N PRO A 149 3.11 -15.31 10.33
CA PRO A 149 4.47 -15.30 9.83
C PRO A 149 4.57 -14.54 8.49
N TYR A 150 3.60 -14.71 7.60
CA TYR A 150 3.59 -14.07 6.27
C TYR A 150 3.26 -12.58 6.32
N ILE A 151 2.47 -12.14 7.32
CA ILE A 151 2.20 -10.73 7.59
C ILE A 151 3.46 -10.07 8.16
N LEU A 152 4.14 -10.72 9.11
CA LEU A 152 5.35 -10.19 9.73
C LEU A 152 6.53 -10.14 8.75
N ASN A 153 6.61 -11.05 7.79
CA ASN A 153 7.60 -11.01 6.72
C ASN A 153 7.54 -9.71 5.88
N TYR A 154 6.41 -8.99 5.87
CA TYR A 154 6.31 -7.69 5.22
C TYR A 154 7.26 -6.64 5.84
N PHE A 155 7.53 -6.72 7.13
CA PHE A 155 8.37 -5.77 7.85
C PHE A 155 9.86 -6.11 7.78
N ASP A 156 10.22 -7.37 7.51
CA ASP A 156 11.61 -7.82 7.39
C ASP A 156 12.28 -7.37 6.10
N ASP A 157 11.55 -7.41 4.97
CA ASP A 157 12.10 -7.20 3.63
C ASP A 157 11.50 -5.96 2.97
N GLN A 158 12.14 -4.80 3.13
CA GLN A 158 11.90 -3.56 2.35
C GLN A 158 10.43 -3.25 2.00
N ARG A 159 9.48 -3.77 2.79
CA ARG A 159 8.03 -3.55 2.61
C ARG A 159 7.51 -3.93 1.21
N VAL A 160 7.90 -5.10 0.73
CA VAL A 160 7.49 -5.61 -0.60
C VAL A 160 5.98 -5.62 -0.73
N THR A 161 5.48 -5.03 -1.79
CA THR A 161 4.05 -5.03 -2.14
C THR A 161 3.82 -5.72 -3.48
N ASN A 162 2.64 -6.33 -3.65
CA ASN A 162 2.22 -6.95 -4.90
C ASN A 162 1.64 -5.95 -5.93
N ALA A 163 1.69 -4.65 -5.63
CA ALA A 163 1.07 -3.60 -6.43
C ALA A 163 1.50 -3.62 -7.91
N PHE A 164 2.78 -3.91 -8.18
CA PHE A 164 3.28 -4.03 -9.55
C PHE A 164 2.64 -5.21 -10.28
N THR A 165 2.61 -6.38 -9.64
CA THR A 165 2.03 -7.61 -10.22
C THR A 165 0.54 -7.44 -10.46
N GLU A 166 -0.20 -6.83 -9.53
CA GLU A 166 -1.63 -6.54 -9.68
C GLU A 166 -1.91 -5.56 -10.81
N SER A 167 -1.12 -4.47 -10.91
CA SER A 167 -1.20 -3.51 -12.01
C SER A 167 -0.92 -4.19 -13.35
N PHE A 168 0.08 -5.07 -13.40
CA PHE A 168 0.42 -5.82 -14.60
C PHE A 168 -0.69 -6.81 -14.98
N ASN A 169 -1.20 -7.58 -14.02
CA ASN A 169 -2.32 -8.49 -14.22
C ASN A 169 -3.59 -7.77 -14.68
N ALA A 170 -3.86 -6.55 -14.17
CA ALA A 170 -4.98 -5.74 -14.64
C ALA A 170 -4.82 -5.36 -16.12
N LYS A 171 -3.59 -5.03 -16.56
CA LYS A 171 -3.29 -4.76 -17.98
C LYS A 171 -3.45 -6.01 -18.84
N VAL A 172 -2.95 -7.16 -18.38
CA VAL A 172 -3.13 -8.44 -19.09
C VAL A 172 -4.61 -8.74 -19.29
N ARG A 173 -5.43 -8.60 -18.23
CA ARG A 173 -6.88 -8.80 -18.30
C ARG A 173 -7.57 -7.80 -19.26
N ALA A 174 -7.13 -6.55 -19.29
CA ALA A 174 -7.65 -5.55 -20.21
C ALA A 174 -7.34 -5.90 -21.69
N VAL A 175 -6.10 -6.31 -21.96
CA VAL A 175 -5.69 -6.76 -23.30
C VAL A 175 -6.48 -8.00 -23.72
N TYR A 176 -6.66 -8.97 -22.83
CA TYR A 176 -7.44 -10.19 -23.08
C TYR A 176 -8.90 -9.88 -23.42
N ARG A 177 -9.57 -9.02 -22.61
CA ARG A 177 -10.96 -8.62 -22.85
C ARG A 177 -11.13 -7.90 -24.19
N ASN A 178 -10.20 -7.00 -24.54
CA ASN A 178 -10.24 -6.27 -25.81
C ASN A 178 -9.93 -7.17 -27.00
N GLY A 179 -9.21 -8.26 -26.80
CA GLY A 179 -8.79 -9.20 -27.84
C GLY A 179 -9.86 -10.22 -28.25
N ARG A 180 -11.00 -10.28 -27.54
CA ARG A 180 -12.16 -11.15 -27.87
C ARG A 180 -11.77 -12.57 -28.30
N GLY A 181 -11.08 -13.31 -27.40
CA GLY A 181 -10.69 -14.70 -27.67
C GLY A 181 -9.28 -14.87 -28.22
N TYR A 182 -8.34 -14.02 -27.84
CA TYR A 182 -6.92 -14.26 -28.11
C TYR A 182 -6.50 -15.61 -27.54
N THR A 183 -5.77 -16.39 -28.34
CA THR A 183 -5.02 -17.53 -27.81
C THR A 183 -3.94 -17.03 -26.86
N PHE A 184 -3.44 -17.91 -25.99
CA PHE A 184 -2.36 -17.55 -25.03
C PHE A 184 -1.16 -16.94 -25.74
N GLU A 185 -0.74 -17.49 -26.88
CA GLU A 185 0.40 -17.00 -27.67
C GLU A 185 0.18 -15.55 -28.17
N ARG A 186 -1.01 -15.26 -28.69
CA ARG A 186 -1.37 -13.90 -29.12
C ARG A 186 -1.46 -12.92 -27.97
N LEU A 187 -2.03 -13.36 -26.84
CA LEU A 187 -2.10 -12.54 -25.63
C LEU A 187 -0.69 -12.21 -25.12
N ARG A 188 0.18 -13.22 -25.00
CA ARG A 188 1.58 -13.07 -24.61
C ARG A 188 2.31 -12.09 -25.51
N ALA A 189 2.22 -12.27 -26.82
CA ALA A 189 2.84 -11.38 -27.79
C ALA A 189 2.34 -9.93 -27.65
N LYS A 190 1.02 -9.73 -27.51
CA LYS A 190 0.43 -8.40 -27.30
C LYS A 190 0.93 -7.75 -26.02
N VAL A 191 1.00 -8.48 -24.92
CA VAL A 191 1.46 -7.94 -23.62
C VAL A 191 2.95 -7.58 -23.66
N LEU A 192 3.78 -8.45 -24.25
CA LEU A 192 5.24 -8.26 -24.28
C LEU A 192 5.70 -7.21 -25.28
N TYR A 193 5.01 -7.12 -26.45
CA TYR A 193 5.43 -6.28 -27.58
C TYR A 193 4.53 -5.08 -27.82
N THR A 194 3.65 -4.70 -26.87
CA THR A 194 2.86 -3.47 -27.01
C THR A 194 3.79 -2.25 -26.91
N ASP A 195 3.73 -1.36 -27.90
CA ASP A 195 4.53 -0.13 -27.98
C ASP A 195 4.55 0.70 -26.69
N ARG A 196 3.46 0.68 -25.93
CA ARG A 196 3.39 1.38 -24.64
C ARG A 196 4.30 0.79 -23.58
N PHE A 197 4.52 -0.53 -23.61
CA PHE A 197 5.45 -1.18 -22.66
C PHE A 197 6.89 -0.89 -23.06
N GLN A 198 7.22 -1.02 -24.34
CA GLN A 198 8.55 -0.69 -24.88
C GLN A 198 8.91 0.79 -24.67
N LYS A 199 7.95 1.71 -24.89
CA LYS A 199 8.17 3.14 -24.65
C LYS A 199 8.42 3.44 -23.18
N ARG A 200 7.73 2.79 -22.24
CA ARG A 200 7.99 2.96 -20.80
C ARG A 200 9.35 2.43 -20.38
N VAL A 201 9.71 1.23 -20.80
CA VAL A 201 11.02 0.63 -20.51
C VAL A 201 12.13 1.51 -21.09
N ALA A 202 11.99 1.96 -22.34
CA ALA A 202 12.96 2.86 -22.97
C ALA A 202 13.02 4.23 -22.30
N MET A 203 11.91 4.73 -21.77
CA MET A 203 11.88 6.01 -21.03
C MET A 203 12.53 5.88 -19.65
N GLN A 204 12.27 4.81 -18.92
CA GLN A 204 12.92 4.53 -17.64
C GLN A 204 14.43 4.34 -17.80
N GLU A 205 14.86 3.64 -18.84
CA GLU A 205 16.28 3.47 -19.14
C GLU A 205 16.96 4.79 -19.52
N LYS A 206 16.29 5.65 -20.30
CA LYS A 206 16.77 7.00 -20.60
C LYS A 206 16.91 7.86 -19.35
N VAL A 207 15.95 7.80 -18.44
CA VAL A 207 16.02 8.54 -17.16
C VAL A 207 17.16 8.02 -16.32
N ARG A 208 17.34 6.70 -16.20
CA ARG A 208 18.44 6.07 -15.45
C ARG A 208 19.81 6.46 -16.02
N VAL A 209 19.98 6.38 -17.34
CA VAL A 209 21.24 6.78 -18.02
C VAL A 209 21.51 8.26 -17.84
N ARG A 210 20.46 9.10 -17.87
CA ARG A 210 20.61 10.56 -17.67
C ARG A 210 21.01 10.88 -16.22
N LYS A 211 20.42 10.20 -15.22
CA LYS A 211 20.79 10.34 -13.81
C LYS A 211 22.25 9.94 -13.60
N GLN A 212 22.68 8.80 -14.14
CA GLN A 212 24.05 8.32 -14.04
C GLN A 212 25.08 9.27 -14.69
N LYS A 213 24.78 9.77 -15.90
CA LYS A 213 25.62 10.79 -16.53
C LYS A 213 25.72 12.09 -15.73
N PHE A 214 24.65 12.50 -15.07
CA PHE A 214 24.65 13.70 -14.24
C PHE A 214 25.51 13.51 -13.00
N GLU A 215 25.41 12.35 -12.34
CA GLU A 215 26.23 11.96 -11.21
C GLU A 215 27.72 11.90 -11.60
N ASP A 216 28.05 11.28 -12.74
CA ASP A 216 29.43 11.21 -13.26
C ASP A 216 30.01 12.60 -13.55
N VAL A 217 29.22 13.51 -14.13
CA VAL A 217 29.63 14.88 -14.40
C VAL A 217 29.78 15.69 -13.11
N ALA A 218 28.91 15.49 -12.12
CA ALA A 218 29.01 16.16 -10.82
C ALA A 218 30.25 15.71 -10.06
N VAL A 219 30.55 14.40 -10.05
CA VAL A 219 31.76 13.84 -9.43
C VAL A 219 33.02 14.31 -10.15
N ALA A 220 33.04 14.31 -11.49
CA ALA A 220 34.18 14.82 -12.27
C ALA A 220 34.43 16.30 -12.04
N ARG A 221 33.35 17.10 -11.94
CA ARG A 221 33.45 18.54 -11.65
C ARG A 221 33.93 18.80 -10.22
N PHE A 222 33.47 18.00 -9.26
CA PHE A 222 33.94 18.07 -7.87
C PHE A 222 35.41 17.69 -7.76
N MET A 223 35.85 16.60 -8.42
CA MET A 223 37.27 16.19 -8.46
C MET A 223 38.15 17.23 -9.15
N PHE A 224 37.69 17.84 -10.24
CA PHE A 224 38.42 18.92 -10.93
C PHE A 224 38.57 20.16 -10.03
N LEU A 225 37.50 20.56 -9.34
CA LEU A 225 37.54 21.68 -8.39
C LEU A 225 38.47 21.37 -7.19
N ALA A 226 38.39 20.14 -6.65
CA ALA A 226 39.26 19.71 -5.55
C ALA A 226 40.75 19.66 -5.94
N SER A 227 41.07 19.34 -7.21
CA SER A 227 42.46 19.29 -7.71
C SER A 227 43.07 20.64 -8.06
N THR A 228 42.27 21.70 -8.15
CA THR A 228 42.71 23.05 -8.56
C THR A 228 42.77 24.05 -7.40
N MET A 229 42.52 23.62 -6.16
CA MET A 229 42.38 24.53 -5.03
C MET A 229 43.45 24.34 -3.98
N ASP A 230 44.21 25.43 -3.70
CA ASP A 230 45.02 25.57 -2.50
C ASP A 230 44.12 25.78 -1.25
N ASP A 231 44.59 25.37 -0.07
CA ASP A 231 43.88 25.34 1.22
C ASP A 231 43.14 26.65 1.59
N GLU A 232 43.61 27.79 1.14
CA GLU A 232 42.99 29.11 1.41
C GLU A 232 41.69 29.33 0.62
N TYR A 233 41.48 28.59 -0.47
CA TYR A 233 40.32 28.67 -1.32
C TYR A 233 39.20 27.75 -0.80
N GLU A 234 39.52 26.60 -0.18
CA GLU A 234 38.56 25.72 0.44
C GLU A 234 37.75 26.39 1.56
N THR A 235 38.42 27.21 2.39
CA THR A 235 37.78 27.96 3.47
C THR A 235 36.77 29.00 2.95
N ARG A 236 37.10 29.62 1.80
CA ARG A 236 36.22 30.61 1.15
C ARG A 236 35.02 29.99 0.45
N ILE A 237 35.12 28.77 -0.05
CA ILE A 237 34.00 28.09 -0.69
C ILE A 237 33.03 27.55 0.35
N ARG A 238 33.48 26.94 1.44
CA ARG A 238 32.61 26.52 2.55
C ARG A 238 31.77 27.67 3.12
N SER A 239 32.29 28.89 3.11
CA SER A 239 31.53 30.07 3.52
C SER A 239 30.61 30.62 2.41
N ARG A 240 30.81 30.24 1.13
CA ARG A 240 29.99 30.64 -0.02
C ARG A 240 28.96 29.61 -0.42
N GLU A 241 29.09 28.32 -0.07
CA GLU A 241 28.11 27.28 -0.30
C GLU A 241 26.74 27.64 0.33
N ALA A 242 26.78 28.35 1.47
CA ALA A 242 25.59 28.91 2.09
C ALA A 242 24.88 30.00 1.25
N ASN A 243 25.52 30.53 0.20
CA ASN A 243 25.02 31.68 -0.57
C ASN A 243 24.72 31.38 -2.06
N LEU A 244 24.95 30.16 -2.54
CA LEU A 244 24.67 29.80 -3.94
C LEU A 244 23.21 29.33 -4.17
N GLY A 245 22.36 29.37 -3.16
CA GLY A 245 20.89 29.27 -3.30
C GLY A 245 20.34 27.91 -3.76
N VAL A 246 21.20 26.91 -3.98
CA VAL A 246 20.77 25.57 -4.36
C VAL A 246 21.39 24.56 -3.41
N ASP A 247 20.65 24.18 -2.39
CA ASP A 247 20.98 23.07 -1.54
C ASP A 247 20.89 21.77 -2.37
N LEU A 248 21.98 20.99 -2.42
CA LEU A 248 22.01 19.70 -3.12
C LEU A 248 20.90 18.76 -2.66
N SER A 249 20.49 18.84 -1.40
CA SER A 249 19.35 18.10 -0.84
C SER A 249 17.99 18.55 -1.41
N THR A 250 17.92 19.77 -1.92
CA THR A 250 16.72 20.29 -2.61
C THR A 250 16.69 19.78 -4.06
N LEU A 251 17.84 19.70 -4.73
CA LEU A 251 17.95 19.09 -6.06
C LEU A 251 17.63 17.59 -6.02
N GLU A 252 18.12 16.86 -5.03
CA GLU A 252 17.80 15.44 -4.83
C GLU A 252 16.30 15.24 -4.64
N ARG A 253 15.63 16.04 -3.80
CA ARG A 253 14.17 16.00 -3.59
C ARG A 253 13.40 16.34 -4.87
N THR A 254 13.84 17.30 -5.65
CA THR A 254 13.15 17.68 -6.91
C THR A 254 13.34 16.61 -7.99
N PHE A 255 14.45 15.89 -8.00
CA PHE A 255 14.65 14.73 -8.87
C PHE A 255 13.81 13.51 -8.47
N ASP A 256 13.66 13.27 -7.17
CA ASP A 256 12.85 12.16 -6.66
C ASP A 256 11.33 12.43 -6.77
N SER A 257 10.91 13.70 -6.76
CA SER A 257 9.51 14.10 -6.98
C SER A 257 9.07 14.09 -8.44
N GLY A 258 10.01 14.06 -9.39
CA GLY A 258 9.69 14.01 -10.84
C GLY A 258 9.12 15.32 -11.40
N GLU A 259 9.36 16.46 -10.76
CA GLU A 259 8.88 17.79 -11.16
C GLU A 259 9.84 18.54 -12.12
N PHE A 260 10.50 17.79 -13.03
CA PHE A 260 11.24 18.35 -14.17
C PHE A 260 10.74 17.79 -15.48
#